data_6eee366120880a3ef89b089eb363d2ae
#
_entry.id   6eee366120880a3ef89b089eb363d2ae
#
_cell.length_a   1.000
_cell.length_b   1.000
_cell.length_c   1.000
_cell.angle_alpha   90.00
_cell.angle_beta   90.00
_cell.angle_gamma   90.00
#
_symmetry.space_group_name_H-M   'P 1'
#
loop_
_entity.id
_entity.type
_entity.pdbx_description
1 polymer ?
#
loop_
_entity_poly.entity_id
_entity_poly.type
_entity_poly.pdbx_seq_one_letter_code
_entity_poly.pdbx_strand_id
1 'polypeptide(L)'
;MKTIVAEVCVKKDNKILMVEENRKEKKGKWNMPAGKLEENEDIITTAIREVKEETNIDINIKGIICIEEKVSSVGQLLILYFLGEYVSGEISY
;
A
#
# COMPACT_ATOMS: atom_id res chain seq x y z
N MET A 1 10.04 9.28 16.41
CA MET A 1 8.84 9.38 15.56
C MET A 1 8.42 7.99 15.11
N LYS A 2 7.12 7.72 15.10
CA LYS A 2 6.57 6.43 14.68
C LYS A 2 5.73 6.61 13.45
N THR A 3 5.99 5.81 12.42
CA THR A 3 5.24 5.84 11.18
C THR A 3 4.65 4.47 10.92
N ILE A 4 3.36 4.44 10.59
CA ILE A 4 2.66 3.21 10.26
C ILE A 4 2.24 3.29 8.78
N VAL A 5 2.59 2.26 8.03
CA VAL A 5 2.33 2.19 6.59
C VAL A 5 1.51 0.94 6.27
N ALA A 6 0.51 1.09 5.43
CA ALA A 6 -0.19 -0.04 4.83
C ALA A 6 0.36 -0.23 3.42
N GLU A 7 0.82 -1.43 3.11
CA GLU A 7 1.25 -1.79 1.76
C GLU A 7 0.35 -2.93 1.31
N VAL A 8 -0.11 -2.90 0.05
CA VAL A 8 -1.15 -3.82 -0.38
C VAL A 8 -0.73 -4.62 -1.60
N CYS A 9 -0.76 -5.94 -1.47
CA CYS A 9 -0.59 -6.85 -2.59
C CYS A 9 -1.98 -7.09 -3.18
N VAL A 10 -2.31 -6.35 -4.25
CA VAL A 10 -3.61 -6.48 -4.92
C VAL A 10 -3.48 -7.51 -6.01
N LYS A 11 -4.27 -8.56 -5.90
CA LYS A 11 -4.23 -9.67 -6.84
C LYS A 11 -5.49 -9.69 -7.68
N LYS A 12 -5.31 -9.82 -8.99
CA LYS A 12 -6.39 -10.05 -9.94
C LYS A 12 -5.91 -11.10 -10.93
N ASP A 13 -6.60 -12.24 -10.99
CA ASP A 13 -6.17 -13.40 -11.79
C ASP A 13 -4.75 -13.79 -11.36
N ASN A 14 -3.80 -13.84 -12.26
CA ASN A 14 -2.41 -14.17 -11.94
C ASN A 14 -1.50 -12.94 -11.95
N LYS A 15 -2.09 -11.75 -11.73
CA LYS A 15 -1.35 -10.49 -11.80
C LYS A 15 -1.38 -9.77 -10.46
N ILE A 16 -0.33 -9.01 -10.20
CA ILE A 16 -0.21 -8.18 -9.01
C ILE A 16 -0.09 -6.73 -9.46
N LEU A 17 -0.88 -5.86 -8.82
CA LEU A 17 -0.88 -4.44 -9.11
C LEU A 17 0.38 -3.78 -8.59
N MET A 18 1.07 -3.08 -9.47
CA MET A 18 2.29 -2.34 -9.14
C MET A 18 2.15 -0.90 -9.56
N VAL A 19 2.82 -0.01 -8.85
CA VAL A 19 2.89 1.40 -9.19
C VAL A 19 4.34 1.80 -9.39
N GLU A 20 4.58 2.70 -10.34
CA GLU A 20 5.91 3.20 -10.60
C GLU A 20 6.26 4.30 -9.59
N GLU A 21 7.43 4.20 -9.00
CA GLU A 21 7.92 5.19 -8.05
C GLU A 21 8.33 6.46 -8.79
N ASN A 22 7.82 7.59 -8.31
CA ASN A 22 8.04 8.91 -8.92
C ASN A 22 9.12 9.73 -8.25
N ARG A 23 9.57 9.34 -7.04
CA ARG A 23 10.59 10.09 -6.34
C ARG A 23 11.90 10.03 -7.10
N LYS A 24 12.63 11.14 -7.09
CA LYS A 24 13.83 11.31 -7.90
C LYS A 24 14.83 10.17 -7.76
N GLU A 25 15.13 9.76 -6.54
CA GLU A 25 16.11 8.71 -6.27
C GLU A 25 15.61 7.30 -6.55
N LYS A 26 14.31 7.13 -6.79
CA LYS A 26 13.70 5.83 -7.06
C LYS A 26 12.92 5.77 -8.36
N LYS A 27 13.08 6.79 -9.20
CA LYS A 27 12.37 6.87 -10.47
C LYS A 27 12.64 5.63 -11.32
N GLY A 28 11.56 5.08 -11.88
CA GLY A 28 11.64 3.88 -12.72
C GLY A 28 11.52 2.57 -11.97
N LYS A 29 11.44 2.61 -10.64
CA LYS A 29 11.23 1.40 -9.85
C LYS A 29 9.74 1.15 -9.61
N TRP A 30 9.37 -0.11 -9.51
CA TRP A 30 7.98 -0.52 -9.32
C TRP A 30 7.79 -1.06 -7.92
N ASN A 31 6.70 -0.65 -7.27
CA ASN A 31 6.34 -1.09 -5.91
C ASN A 31 4.85 -1.41 -5.85
N MET A 32 4.45 -2.19 -4.86
CA MET A 32 3.04 -2.35 -4.57
C MET A 32 2.51 -1.04 -3.99
N PRO A 33 1.20 -0.73 -4.16
CA PRO A 33 0.62 0.48 -3.58
C PRO A 33 0.81 0.51 -2.07
N ALA A 34 1.16 1.68 -1.54
CA ALA A 34 1.40 1.83 -0.10
C ALA A 34 1.21 3.28 0.32
N GLY A 35 0.92 3.49 1.60
CA GLY A 35 0.85 4.82 2.15
C GLY A 35 0.70 4.82 3.66
N LYS A 36 0.83 5.99 4.22
CA LYS A 36 0.85 6.19 5.67
C LYS A 36 -0.55 6.24 6.26
N LEU A 37 -0.68 5.65 7.45
CA LEU A 37 -1.88 5.80 8.26
C LEU A 37 -2.07 7.28 8.60
N GLU A 38 -3.26 7.79 8.33
CA GLU A 38 -3.61 9.16 8.68
C GLU A 38 -4.34 9.19 10.03
N GLU A 39 -4.34 10.37 10.65
CA GLU A 39 -5.01 10.57 11.92
C GLU A 39 -6.49 10.26 11.80
N ASN A 40 -7.03 9.56 12.80
CA ASN A 40 -8.44 9.14 12.87
C ASN A 40 -8.87 8.16 11.78
N GLU A 41 -7.91 7.50 11.15
CA GLU A 41 -8.17 6.51 10.13
C GLU A 41 -7.74 5.13 10.64
N ASP A 42 -8.54 4.09 10.39
CA ASP A 42 -8.08 2.74 10.70
C ASP A 42 -7.21 2.20 9.56
N ILE A 43 -6.42 1.19 9.84
CA ILE A 43 -5.41 0.71 8.89
C ILE A 43 -6.04 0.05 7.64
N ILE A 44 -7.19 -0.56 7.77
CA ILE A 44 -7.90 -1.17 6.63
C ILE A 44 -8.37 -0.07 5.67
N THR A 45 -8.92 1.01 6.22
CA THR A 45 -9.33 2.18 5.44
C THR A 45 -8.13 2.81 4.73
N THR A 46 -6.99 2.90 5.43
CA THR A 46 -5.75 3.40 4.84
C THR A 46 -5.36 2.58 3.62
N ALA A 47 -5.38 1.26 3.75
CA ALA A 47 -5.00 0.35 2.66
C ALA A 47 -5.90 0.55 1.44
N ILE A 48 -7.20 0.58 1.64
CA ILE A 48 -8.18 0.75 0.55
C ILE A 48 -8.03 2.12 -0.10
N ARG A 49 -7.89 3.16 0.72
CA ARG A 49 -7.72 4.54 0.24
C ARG A 49 -6.47 4.71 -0.62
N GLU A 50 -5.34 4.20 -0.15
CA GLU A 50 -4.07 4.34 -0.87
C GLU A 50 -4.09 3.64 -2.22
N VAL A 51 -4.68 2.45 -2.30
CA VAL A 51 -4.83 1.76 -3.58
C VAL A 51 -5.71 2.59 -4.52
N LYS A 52 -6.82 3.14 -4.01
CA LYS A 52 -7.73 3.96 -4.81
C LYS A 52 -7.05 5.22 -5.33
N GLU A 53 -6.33 5.93 -4.47
CA GLU A 53 -5.63 7.16 -4.85
C GLU A 53 -4.55 6.92 -5.89
N GLU A 54 -3.78 5.84 -5.74
CA GLU A 54 -2.63 5.58 -6.60
C GLU A 54 -2.99 4.90 -7.91
N THR A 55 -4.08 4.14 -7.96
CA THR A 55 -4.38 3.28 -9.11
C THR A 55 -5.81 3.39 -9.65
N ASN A 56 -6.71 4.04 -8.92
CA ASN A 56 -8.14 4.09 -9.25
C ASN A 56 -8.86 2.73 -9.12
N ILE A 57 -8.25 1.78 -8.43
CA ILE A 57 -8.82 0.44 -8.24
C ILE A 57 -9.52 0.35 -6.88
N ASP A 58 -10.71 -0.27 -6.87
CA ASP A 58 -11.44 -0.58 -5.65
C ASP A 58 -11.13 -2.02 -5.24
N ILE A 59 -10.82 -2.21 -3.96
CA ILE A 59 -10.43 -3.52 -3.43
C ILE A 59 -11.17 -3.86 -2.15
N ASN A 60 -11.16 -5.15 -1.82
CA ASN A 60 -11.47 -5.63 -0.48
C ASN A 60 -10.18 -6.14 0.14
N ILE A 61 -10.02 -5.96 1.44
CA ILE A 61 -8.89 -6.53 2.17
C ILE A 61 -9.27 -7.94 2.63
N LYS A 62 -8.45 -8.92 2.23
CA LYS A 62 -8.68 -10.33 2.54
C LYS A 62 -7.96 -10.77 3.80
N GLY A 63 -6.88 -10.10 4.15
CA GLY A 63 -6.12 -10.44 5.34
C GLY A 63 -4.77 -9.77 5.33
N ILE A 64 -4.01 -10.03 6.40
CA ILE A 64 -2.66 -9.54 6.53
C ILE A 64 -1.68 -10.65 6.14
N ILE A 65 -0.67 -10.28 5.35
CA ILE A 65 0.37 -11.22 4.91
C ILE A 65 1.48 -11.29 5.94
N CYS A 66 2.00 -10.12 6.34
CA CYS A 66 3.07 -10.02 7.31
C CYS A 66 3.20 -8.60 7.83
N ILE A 67 4.02 -8.45 8.86
CA ILE A 67 4.34 -7.16 9.45
C ILE A 67 5.86 -7.03 9.44
N GLU A 68 6.34 -5.88 9.00
CA GLU A 68 7.77 -5.57 9.02
C GLU A 68 8.00 -4.35 9.89
N GLU A 69 9.00 -4.41 10.74
CA GLU A 69 9.36 -3.28 11.58
C GLU A 69 10.81 -2.88 11.29
N LYS A 70 11.03 -1.59 11.13
CA LYS A 70 12.37 -1.01 10.97
C LYS A 70 12.58 0.03 12.04
N VAL A 71 13.67 -0.12 12.80
CA VAL A 71 14.02 0.82 13.87
C VAL A 71 15.35 1.46 13.52
N SER A 72 15.39 2.78 13.59
CA SER A 72 16.61 3.53 13.33
C SER A 72 16.76 4.67 14.33
N SER A 73 17.87 5.39 14.24
CA SER A 73 18.12 6.55 15.10
C SER A 73 17.09 7.67 14.88
N VAL A 74 16.42 7.69 13.72
CA VAL A 74 15.44 8.73 13.40
C VAL A 74 13.99 8.32 13.66
N GLY A 75 13.76 7.05 14.02
CA GLY A 75 12.40 6.63 14.37
C GLY A 75 12.12 5.17 14.12
N GLN A 76 10.83 4.84 14.18
CA GLN A 76 10.32 3.50 13.97
C GLN A 76 9.34 3.49 12.81
N LEU A 77 9.47 2.52 11.92
CA LEU A 77 8.58 2.32 10.79
C LEU A 77 7.95 0.93 10.93
N LEU A 78 6.63 0.91 10.96
CA LEU A 78 5.87 -0.34 10.99
C LEU A 78 5.09 -0.46 9.69
N ILE A 79 5.37 -1.52 8.93
CA ILE A 79 4.70 -1.76 7.66
C ILE A 79 3.82 -2.99 7.80
N LEU A 80 2.52 -2.82 7.53
CA LEU A 80 1.57 -3.92 7.48
C LEU A 80 1.31 -4.25 6.02
N TYR A 81 1.60 -5.49 5.63
CA TYR A 81 1.40 -5.96 4.26
C TYR A 81 0.08 -6.73 4.19
N PHE A 82 -0.85 -6.21 3.39
CA PHE A 82 -2.18 -6.78 3.24
C PHE A 82 -2.33 -7.50 1.91
N LEU A 83 -3.18 -8.52 1.90
CA LEU A 83 -3.67 -9.11 0.67
C LEU A 83 -4.97 -8.42 0.29
N GLY A 84 -4.99 -7.79 -0.88
CA GLY A 84 -6.17 -7.13 -1.42
C GLY A 84 -6.75 -7.90 -2.59
N GLU A 85 -8.07 -7.91 -2.68
CA GLU A 85 -8.79 -8.53 -3.78
C GLU A 85 -9.40 -7.45 -4.65
N TYR A 86 -9.17 -7.53 -5.95
CA TYR A 86 -9.77 -6.61 -6.91
C TYR A 86 -11.30 -6.72 -6.89
N VAL A 87 -11.96 -5.58 -6.84
CA VAL A 87 -13.42 -5.49 -6.92
C VAL A 87 -13.84 -4.84 -8.23
N SER A 88 -13.33 -3.65 -8.51
CA SER A 88 -13.73 -2.88 -9.69
C SER A 88 -12.72 -1.77 -9.98
N GLY A 89 -12.91 -1.13 -11.11
CA GLY A 89 -12.11 0.01 -11.51
C GLY A 89 -11.10 -0.34 -12.59
N GLU A 90 -10.60 0.70 -13.23
CA GLU A 90 -9.55 0.60 -14.25
C GLU A 90 -8.39 1.47 -13.84
N ILE A 91 -7.18 0.99 -14.12
CA ILE A 91 -5.97 1.73 -13.80
C ILE A 91 -5.98 3.06 -14.56
N SER A 92 -5.74 4.13 -13.82
CA SER A 92 -5.61 5.47 -14.35
C SER A 92 -4.12 5.84 -14.36
N TYR A 93 -3.64 6.28 -15.49
CA TYR A 93 -2.25 6.67 -15.67
C TYR A 93 -2.08 8.17 -15.55
#